data_2ad65141e30158718b3e7316888b85db
#
_entry.id   2ad65141e30158718b3e7316888b85db
#
_cell.length_a   1.000
_cell.length_b   1.000
_cell.length_c   1.000
_cell.angle_alpha   90.00
_cell.angle_beta   90.00
_cell.angle_gamma   90.00
#
_symmetry.space_group_name_H-M   'P 1'
#
loop_
_entity.id
_entity.type
_entity.pdbx_description
1 polymer ?
#
loop_
_entity_poly.entity_id
_entity_poly.type
_entity_poly.pdbx_seq_one_letter_code
_entity_poly.pdbx_strand_id
1 'polypeptide(L)'
;MRFITPMITALLCACATTAFAGQASYYQLPSGNFPHDVAPAKDGTVWYSGQAKGVLGLFDPKTGKNQDIPLGPGAAPHGVIIGPDGAPWITEGGQNAIARVDPTTHAVKLFPLPREFPDVNLNTATFDKKGVLWFTGQSGVHGRLDPAVGKVEAWRSPRSGSYGITTTPGGDVWFAGLAGDYIAKIDTATGAATLVEPPRKGAGPRRIWSDSHGMLWVSFWNSGGIGRYDPAAKSWKVYAMPKSTSGTYAVYVDDKDRVWATDWLANAIQRFDPETESFTTFQSDKRGASVRQMNGRPGELWGGESGNDRLVVVRD
;
A
#
# COMPACT_ATOMS: atom_id res chain seq x y z
N MET A 1 -0.81 -6.49 -79.22
CA MET A 1 -1.73 -6.27 -78.09
C MET A 1 -1.00 -6.59 -76.79
N ARG A 2 -0.61 -5.57 -75.98
CA ARG A 2 0.02 -5.77 -74.70
C ARG A 2 -1.05 -5.49 -73.64
N PHE A 3 -1.39 -6.52 -72.81
CA PHE A 3 -2.28 -6.38 -71.69
C PHE A 3 -1.55 -5.77 -70.50
N ILE A 4 -2.00 -4.61 -70.00
CA ILE A 4 -1.54 -4.00 -68.76
C ILE A 4 -2.50 -4.42 -67.64
N THR A 5 -1.94 -5.16 -66.66
CA THR A 5 -2.70 -5.55 -65.46
C THR A 5 -2.54 -4.48 -64.37
N PRO A 6 -3.62 -3.94 -63.79
CA PRO A 6 -3.46 -2.96 -62.75
C PRO A 6 -3.13 -3.64 -61.42
N MET A 7 -2.07 -3.17 -60.78
CA MET A 7 -1.65 -3.57 -59.43
C MET A 7 -2.49 -2.79 -58.41
N ILE A 8 -3.37 -3.50 -57.70
CA ILE A 8 -4.17 -2.92 -56.60
C ILE A 8 -3.30 -2.93 -55.34
N THR A 9 -2.85 -1.75 -54.90
CA THR A 9 -2.16 -1.55 -53.63
C THR A 9 -3.21 -1.47 -52.52
N ALA A 10 -3.34 -2.51 -51.71
CA ALA A 10 -4.18 -2.50 -50.54
C ALA A 10 -3.49 -1.67 -49.44
N LEU A 11 -4.08 -0.54 -49.08
CA LEU A 11 -3.64 0.30 -47.96
C LEU A 11 -4.20 -0.33 -46.68
N LEU A 12 -3.35 -1.00 -45.91
CA LEU A 12 -3.69 -1.46 -44.55
C LEU A 12 -3.73 -0.24 -43.62
N CYS A 13 -4.94 0.19 -43.30
CA CYS A 13 -5.20 1.19 -42.25
C CYS A 13 -5.00 0.47 -40.90
N ALA A 14 -3.84 0.65 -40.26
CA ALA A 14 -3.63 0.23 -38.89
C ALA A 14 -4.44 1.17 -37.98
N CYS A 15 -5.64 0.72 -37.54
CA CYS A 15 -6.34 1.35 -36.43
C CYS A 15 -5.51 1.20 -35.17
N ALA A 16 -4.79 2.26 -34.78
CA ALA A 16 -4.23 2.37 -33.46
C ALA A 16 -5.41 2.46 -32.46
N THR A 17 -5.68 1.36 -31.75
CA THR A 17 -6.56 1.37 -30.59
C THR A 17 -5.84 2.18 -29.52
N THR A 18 -6.24 3.44 -29.34
CA THR A 18 -5.89 4.20 -28.15
C THR A 18 -6.53 3.47 -26.96
N ALA A 19 -5.73 2.74 -26.21
CA ALA A 19 -6.13 2.23 -24.91
C ALA A 19 -6.47 3.47 -24.06
N PHE A 20 -7.75 3.64 -23.72
CA PHE A 20 -8.15 4.63 -22.75
C PHE A 20 -7.45 4.28 -21.44
N ALA A 21 -6.55 5.13 -20.96
CA ALA A 21 -6.05 5.05 -19.59
C ALA A 21 -7.27 5.10 -18.67
N GLY A 22 -7.36 4.15 -17.72
CA GLY A 22 -8.46 4.10 -16.77
C GLY A 22 -8.71 5.48 -16.15
N GLN A 23 -9.97 5.78 -15.86
CA GLN A 23 -10.35 7.08 -15.28
C GLN A 23 -10.42 6.96 -13.76
N ALA A 24 -9.85 7.96 -13.04
CA ALA A 24 -10.04 8.07 -11.60
C ALA A 24 -11.46 8.54 -11.27
N SER A 25 -12.07 7.91 -10.28
CA SER A 25 -13.36 8.31 -9.70
C SER A 25 -13.18 8.60 -8.21
N TYR A 26 -13.99 9.51 -7.68
CA TYR A 26 -13.84 10.01 -6.32
C TYR A 26 -15.14 9.89 -5.54
N TYR A 27 -15.04 9.52 -4.25
CA TYR A 27 -16.17 9.41 -3.34
C TYR A 27 -15.92 10.26 -2.11
N GLN A 28 -16.78 11.26 -1.87
CA GLN A 28 -16.67 12.14 -0.72
C GLN A 28 -17.06 11.38 0.55
N LEU A 29 -16.22 11.47 1.55
CA LEU A 29 -16.45 10.97 2.91
C LEU A 29 -16.93 12.09 3.83
N PRO A 30 -17.47 11.77 5.01
CA PRO A 30 -17.74 12.77 6.04
C PRO A 30 -16.48 13.55 6.42
N SER A 31 -16.63 14.86 6.59
CA SER A 31 -15.51 15.77 6.89
C SER A 31 -14.74 15.35 8.15
N GLY A 32 -13.43 15.47 8.11
CA GLY A 32 -12.52 15.20 9.20
C GLY A 32 -12.17 13.71 9.38
N ASN A 33 -12.52 12.84 8.43
CA ASN A 33 -12.15 11.43 8.49
C ASN A 33 -10.65 11.22 8.23
N PHE A 34 -10.03 12.03 7.38
CA PHE A 34 -8.63 11.89 6.98
C PHE A 34 -8.29 10.44 6.63
N PRO A 35 -8.91 9.85 5.58
CA PRO A 35 -8.69 8.45 5.24
C PRO A 35 -7.21 8.21 4.99
N HIS A 36 -6.65 7.23 5.72
CA HIS A 36 -5.22 6.97 5.66
C HIS A 36 -4.90 5.74 4.79
N ASP A 37 -5.17 4.54 5.25
CA ASP A 37 -5.02 3.32 4.49
C ASP A 37 -6.40 2.78 4.08
N VAL A 38 -6.45 2.02 2.98
CA VAL A 38 -7.67 1.42 2.45
C VAL A 38 -7.50 -0.09 2.27
N ALA A 39 -8.60 -0.82 2.42
CA ALA A 39 -8.64 -2.27 2.22
C ALA A 39 -9.94 -2.66 1.50
N PRO A 40 -9.92 -2.77 0.15
CA PRO A 40 -11.07 -3.23 -0.61
C PRO A 40 -11.34 -4.71 -0.31
N ALA A 41 -12.58 -4.99 0.11
CA ALA A 41 -13.03 -6.34 0.46
C ALA A 41 -13.63 -7.07 -0.75
N LYS A 42 -13.72 -8.40 -0.65
CA LYS A 42 -14.24 -9.27 -1.73
C LYS A 42 -15.73 -9.07 -2.03
N ASP A 43 -16.50 -8.60 -1.04
CA ASP A 43 -17.93 -8.31 -1.18
C ASP A 43 -18.23 -7.01 -1.95
N GLY A 44 -17.19 -6.26 -2.29
CA GLY A 44 -17.27 -5.01 -3.02
C GLY A 44 -17.18 -3.77 -2.16
N THR A 45 -17.25 -3.89 -0.85
CA THR A 45 -17.07 -2.77 0.09
C THR A 45 -15.59 -2.37 0.20
N VAL A 46 -15.34 -1.22 0.79
CA VAL A 46 -13.98 -0.71 1.03
C VAL A 46 -13.88 -0.24 2.48
N TRP A 47 -12.99 -0.86 3.22
CA TRP A 47 -12.62 -0.43 4.55
C TRP A 47 -11.53 0.62 4.48
N TYR A 48 -11.54 1.59 5.40
CA TYR A 48 -10.47 2.58 5.49
C TYR A 48 -10.24 3.03 6.94
N SER A 49 -9.02 3.37 7.27
CA SER A 49 -8.69 3.96 8.57
C SER A 49 -8.99 5.46 8.55
N GLY A 50 -9.95 5.88 9.39
CA GLY A 50 -10.28 7.28 9.66
C GLY A 50 -9.45 7.79 10.84
N GLN A 51 -8.16 8.05 10.60
CA GLN A 51 -7.16 8.24 11.64
C GLN A 51 -7.49 9.39 12.60
N ALA A 52 -7.94 10.53 12.08
CA ALA A 52 -8.19 11.72 12.91
C ALA A 52 -9.43 11.56 13.82
N LYS A 53 -10.37 10.70 13.45
CA LYS A 53 -11.58 10.43 14.22
C LYS A 53 -11.49 9.19 15.12
N GLY A 54 -10.43 8.38 14.99
CA GLY A 54 -10.34 7.11 15.71
C GLY A 54 -11.38 6.07 15.27
N VAL A 55 -11.73 6.04 13.98
CA VAL A 55 -12.75 5.15 13.43
C VAL A 55 -12.17 4.25 12.35
N LEU A 56 -12.81 3.10 12.16
CA LEU A 56 -12.72 2.31 10.95
C LEU A 56 -13.94 2.64 10.08
N GLY A 57 -13.69 3.17 8.88
CA GLY A 57 -14.75 3.47 7.93
C GLY A 57 -15.08 2.25 7.07
N LEU A 58 -16.37 2.04 6.81
CA LEU A 58 -16.88 1.07 5.86
C LEU A 58 -17.67 1.81 4.77
N PHE A 59 -17.16 1.74 3.54
CA PHE A 59 -17.76 2.40 2.39
C PHE A 59 -18.29 1.39 1.39
N ASP A 60 -19.54 1.57 0.96
CA ASP A 60 -20.16 0.80 -0.14
C ASP A 60 -20.18 1.65 -1.41
N PRO A 61 -19.34 1.37 -2.42
CA PRO A 61 -19.29 2.15 -3.65
C PRO A 61 -20.52 2.01 -4.55
N LYS A 62 -21.37 0.98 -4.34
CA LYS A 62 -22.60 0.79 -5.11
C LYS A 62 -23.70 1.73 -4.67
N THR A 63 -23.76 2.00 -3.35
CA THR A 63 -24.81 2.84 -2.76
C THR A 63 -24.31 4.22 -2.35
N GLY A 64 -22.99 4.41 -2.29
CA GLY A 64 -22.35 5.62 -1.76
C GLY A 64 -22.47 5.75 -0.24
N LYS A 65 -22.96 4.73 0.47
CA LYS A 65 -23.10 4.76 1.92
C LYS A 65 -21.77 4.61 2.62
N ASN A 66 -21.56 5.43 3.64
CA ASN A 66 -20.42 5.34 4.56
C ASN A 66 -20.92 5.07 5.97
N GLN A 67 -20.20 4.22 6.69
CA GLN A 67 -20.42 3.95 8.12
C GLN A 67 -19.10 4.10 8.87
N ASP A 68 -19.07 4.92 9.89
CA ASP A 68 -17.93 5.07 10.79
C ASP A 68 -18.14 4.13 12.00
N ILE A 69 -17.18 3.24 12.25
CA ILE A 69 -17.16 2.28 13.36
C ILE A 69 -16.14 2.76 14.37
N PRO A 70 -16.55 3.23 15.56
CA PRO A 70 -15.62 3.68 16.60
C PRO A 70 -14.72 2.54 17.08
N LEU A 71 -13.41 2.77 17.16
CA LEU A 71 -12.44 1.80 17.64
C LEU A 71 -12.15 1.88 19.15
N GLY A 72 -12.80 2.82 19.82
CA GLY A 72 -12.71 3.04 21.27
C GLY A 72 -11.91 4.27 21.67
N PRO A 73 -11.84 4.55 22.97
CA PRO A 73 -11.16 5.75 23.49
C PRO A 73 -9.66 5.77 23.13
N GLY A 74 -9.18 6.92 22.65
CA GLY A 74 -7.79 7.13 22.29
C GLY A 74 -7.36 6.47 20.97
N ALA A 75 -8.29 5.91 20.20
CA ALA A 75 -7.99 5.27 18.93
C ALA A 75 -7.40 6.26 17.92
N ALA A 76 -6.36 5.81 17.20
CA ALA A 76 -5.74 6.51 16.08
C ALA A 76 -5.26 5.44 15.06
N PRO A 77 -6.21 4.83 14.30
CA PRO A 77 -5.91 3.75 13.36
C PRO A 77 -5.02 4.25 12.23
N HIS A 78 -4.02 3.46 11.87
CA HIS A 78 -3.11 3.79 10.79
C HIS A 78 -3.30 2.89 9.58
N GLY A 79 -2.78 1.67 9.61
CA GLY A 79 -2.95 0.68 8.55
C GLY A 79 -4.23 -0.14 8.71
N VAL A 80 -4.83 -0.53 7.58
CA VAL A 80 -5.91 -1.51 7.54
C VAL A 80 -5.68 -2.51 6.42
N ILE A 81 -5.88 -3.79 6.69
CA ILE A 81 -5.81 -4.90 5.72
C ILE A 81 -6.96 -5.87 5.95
N ILE A 82 -7.35 -6.61 4.91
CA ILE A 82 -8.29 -7.73 5.06
C ILE A 82 -7.50 -8.99 5.40
N GLY A 83 -7.85 -9.62 6.51
CA GLY A 83 -7.24 -10.86 6.94
C GLY A 83 -7.71 -12.09 6.15
N PRO A 84 -7.05 -13.24 6.35
CA PRO A 84 -7.49 -14.51 5.76
C PRO A 84 -8.91 -14.93 6.17
N ASP A 85 -9.37 -14.42 7.31
CA ASP A 85 -10.72 -14.62 7.86
C ASP A 85 -11.77 -13.66 7.27
N GLY A 86 -11.38 -12.82 6.30
CA GLY A 86 -12.24 -11.82 5.68
C GLY A 86 -12.52 -10.57 6.53
N ALA A 87 -12.01 -10.50 7.75
CA ALA A 87 -12.20 -9.36 8.64
C ALA A 87 -11.14 -8.26 8.38
N PRO A 88 -11.45 -6.99 8.63
CA PRO A 88 -10.45 -5.94 8.67
C PRO A 88 -9.60 -6.02 9.95
N TRP A 89 -8.27 -5.92 9.76
CA TRP A 89 -7.25 -5.88 10.79
C TRP A 89 -6.52 -4.55 10.72
N ILE A 90 -6.32 -3.91 11.86
CA ILE A 90 -5.90 -2.51 11.95
C ILE A 90 -4.65 -2.41 12.84
N THR A 91 -3.66 -1.65 12.40
CA THR A 91 -2.57 -1.18 13.27
C THR A 91 -3.08 0.05 14.03
N GLU A 92 -3.42 -0.14 15.30
CA GLU A 92 -4.04 0.87 16.14
C GLU A 92 -2.96 1.60 16.96
N GLY A 93 -2.47 2.72 16.41
CA GLY A 93 -1.34 3.45 16.99
C GLY A 93 -1.67 4.15 18.31
N GLY A 94 -2.88 4.67 18.45
CA GLY A 94 -3.29 5.41 19.65
C GLY A 94 -3.47 4.53 20.89
N GLN A 95 -3.89 3.29 20.69
CA GLN A 95 -4.08 2.30 21.76
C GLN A 95 -2.92 1.31 21.87
N ASN A 96 -1.89 1.48 21.05
CA ASN A 96 -0.71 0.60 20.97
C ASN A 96 -1.08 -0.89 20.86
N ALA A 97 -1.97 -1.21 19.94
CA ALA A 97 -2.56 -2.54 19.76
C ALA A 97 -2.75 -2.89 18.27
N ILE A 98 -2.89 -4.18 17.97
CA ILE A 98 -3.53 -4.61 16.74
C ILE A 98 -5.02 -4.77 17.03
N ALA A 99 -5.87 -4.20 16.18
CA ALA A 99 -7.31 -4.35 16.30
C ALA A 99 -7.85 -5.26 15.18
N ARG A 100 -8.85 -6.08 15.52
CA ARG A 100 -9.68 -6.82 14.57
C ARG A 100 -11.12 -6.38 14.74
N VAL A 101 -11.78 -6.06 13.65
CA VAL A 101 -13.21 -5.73 13.68
C VAL A 101 -14.00 -6.84 13.01
N ASP A 102 -15.04 -7.31 13.65
CA ASP A 102 -15.95 -8.30 13.06
C ASP A 102 -16.73 -7.63 11.90
N PRO A 103 -16.70 -8.17 10.68
CA PRO A 103 -17.30 -7.50 9.54
C PRO A 103 -18.84 -7.45 9.57
N THR A 104 -19.49 -8.26 10.42
CA THR A 104 -20.95 -8.35 10.54
C THR A 104 -21.48 -7.61 11.74
N THR A 105 -20.89 -7.85 12.92
CA THR A 105 -21.35 -7.27 14.19
C THR A 105 -20.66 -5.96 14.53
N HIS A 106 -19.56 -5.65 13.85
CA HIS A 106 -18.66 -4.52 14.10
C HIS A 106 -18.02 -4.54 15.49
N ALA A 107 -18.02 -5.70 16.16
CA ALA A 107 -17.34 -5.86 17.44
C ALA A 107 -15.83 -5.70 17.27
N VAL A 108 -15.22 -4.86 18.11
CA VAL A 108 -13.79 -4.58 18.10
C VAL A 108 -13.07 -5.49 19.10
N LYS A 109 -12.05 -6.19 18.66
CA LYS A 109 -11.14 -6.98 19.51
C LYS A 109 -9.75 -6.39 19.42
N LEU A 110 -9.19 -6.02 20.58
CA LEU A 110 -7.83 -5.50 20.67
C LEU A 110 -6.85 -6.58 21.12
N PHE A 111 -5.64 -6.52 20.55
CA PHE A 111 -4.48 -7.32 20.92
C PHE A 111 -3.35 -6.34 21.29
N PRO A 112 -3.24 -5.97 22.58
CA PRO A 112 -2.24 -5.00 23.04
C PRO A 112 -0.81 -5.51 22.80
N LEU A 113 0.10 -4.58 22.49
CA LEU A 113 1.52 -4.90 22.44
C LEU A 113 2.07 -5.22 23.83
N PRO A 114 3.20 -5.96 23.92
CA PRO A 114 3.89 -6.22 25.17
C PRO A 114 4.27 -4.90 25.86
N ARG A 115 4.19 -4.87 27.21
CA ARG A 115 4.39 -3.64 28.01
C ARG A 115 5.79 -3.03 27.87
N GLU A 116 6.78 -3.81 27.49
CA GLU A 116 8.15 -3.38 27.21
C GLU A 116 8.30 -2.58 25.90
N PHE A 117 7.23 -2.53 25.11
CA PHE A 117 7.12 -1.74 23.89
C PHE A 117 5.97 -0.72 23.97
N PRO A 118 6.06 0.27 24.85
CA PRO A 118 5.08 1.36 24.91
C PRO A 118 5.24 2.28 23.69
N ASP A 119 4.17 2.92 23.27
CA ASP A 119 4.16 4.00 22.26
C ASP A 119 4.93 3.67 20.97
N VAL A 120 4.64 2.49 20.40
CA VAL A 120 5.34 1.97 19.22
C VAL A 120 5.06 2.81 17.97
N ASN A 121 3.97 3.60 17.96
CA ASN A 121 3.50 4.35 16.80
C ASN A 121 3.30 3.40 15.60
N LEU A 122 2.39 2.44 15.79
CA LEU A 122 2.10 1.39 14.83
C LEU A 122 1.77 1.94 13.44
N ASN A 123 2.26 1.26 12.39
CA ASN A 123 2.15 1.76 11.02
C ASN A 123 1.41 0.79 10.09
N THR A 124 2.06 -0.24 9.62
CA THR A 124 1.54 -1.13 8.57
C THR A 124 1.55 -2.58 9.05
N ALA A 125 0.66 -3.40 8.49
CA ALA A 125 0.64 -4.84 8.73
C ALA A 125 0.52 -5.64 7.42
N THR A 126 0.93 -6.90 7.49
CA THR A 126 0.77 -7.91 6.42
C THR A 126 0.58 -9.28 7.06
N PHE A 127 -0.15 -10.17 6.38
CA PHE A 127 -0.22 -11.57 6.78
C PHE A 127 0.83 -12.39 6.04
N ASP A 128 1.49 -13.31 6.73
CA ASP A 128 2.29 -14.32 6.09
C ASP A 128 1.42 -15.52 5.62
N LYS A 129 2.04 -16.47 4.93
CA LYS A 129 1.36 -17.67 4.41
C LYS A 129 0.81 -18.61 5.48
N LYS A 130 1.25 -18.46 6.74
CA LYS A 130 0.78 -19.23 7.88
C LYS A 130 -0.38 -18.56 8.61
N GLY A 131 -0.80 -17.38 8.15
CA GLY A 131 -1.86 -16.58 8.77
C GLY A 131 -1.39 -15.80 10.00
N VAL A 132 -0.08 -15.65 10.20
CA VAL A 132 0.49 -14.76 11.23
C VAL A 132 0.52 -13.34 10.69
N LEU A 133 0.01 -12.40 11.48
CA LEU A 133 0.04 -10.99 11.15
C LEU A 133 1.38 -10.39 11.61
N TRP A 134 2.13 -9.80 10.67
CA TRP A 134 3.35 -9.07 10.93
C TRP A 134 3.08 -7.56 10.84
N PHE A 135 3.71 -6.77 11.72
CA PHE A 135 3.49 -5.33 11.78
C PHE A 135 4.78 -4.54 12.01
N THR A 136 4.71 -3.25 11.71
CA THR A 136 5.78 -2.28 11.95
C THR A 136 5.29 -1.14 12.84
N GLY A 137 6.24 -0.48 13.49
CA GLY A 137 6.01 0.75 14.24
C GLY A 137 7.17 1.72 14.11
N GLN A 138 6.85 2.98 13.91
CA GLN A 138 7.79 4.03 13.53
C GLN A 138 8.85 4.33 14.60
N SER A 139 8.62 3.96 15.85
CA SER A 139 9.63 4.05 16.92
C SER A 139 10.79 3.05 16.78
N GLY A 140 10.86 2.30 15.64
CA GLY A 140 11.90 1.30 15.38
C GLY A 140 11.56 -0.04 16.02
N VAL A 141 10.33 -0.49 15.82
CA VAL A 141 9.81 -1.78 16.27
C VAL A 141 9.16 -2.50 15.10
N HIS A 142 9.31 -3.81 15.07
CA HIS A 142 8.48 -4.71 14.27
C HIS A 142 8.01 -5.85 15.16
N GLY A 143 6.97 -6.54 14.73
CA GLY A 143 6.42 -7.61 15.54
C GLY A 143 5.47 -8.50 14.79
N ARG A 144 4.91 -9.48 15.50
CA ARG A 144 3.89 -10.37 14.97
C ARG A 144 2.77 -10.61 15.98
N LEU A 145 1.61 -10.93 15.46
CA LEU A 145 0.48 -11.44 16.19
C LEU A 145 0.10 -12.80 15.58
N ASP A 146 0.03 -13.84 16.41
CA ASP A 146 -0.61 -15.09 16.03
C ASP A 146 -2.11 -15.00 16.36
N PRO A 147 -3.00 -14.88 15.35
CA PRO A 147 -4.44 -14.73 15.58
C PRO A 147 -5.10 -15.94 16.25
N ALA A 148 -4.53 -17.14 16.08
CA ALA A 148 -5.11 -18.39 16.62
C ALA A 148 -5.06 -18.45 18.14
N VAL A 149 -3.97 -17.89 18.71
CA VAL A 149 -3.77 -17.90 20.18
C VAL A 149 -3.81 -16.48 20.77
N GLY A 150 -3.84 -15.45 19.94
CA GLY A 150 -3.84 -14.05 20.35
C GLY A 150 -2.51 -13.57 20.94
N LYS A 151 -1.40 -14.27 20.65
CA LYS A 151 -0.07 -13.92 21.17
C LYS A 151 0.59 -12.85 20.32
N VAL A 152 0.96 -11.73 20.95
CA VAL A 152 1.75 -10.65 20.31
C VAL A 152 3.21 -10.75 20.77
N GLU A 153 4.13 -10.68 19.83
CA GLU A 153 5.58 -10.61 20.08
C GLU A 153 6.15 -9.41 19.28
N ALA A 154 7.11 -8.71 19.86
CA ALA A 154 7.74 -7.57 19.23
C ALA A 154 9.25 -7.54 19.45
N TRP A 155 9.97 -6.89 18.52
CA TRP A 155 11.43 -6.78 18.53
C TRP A 155 11.86 -5.38 18.15
N ARG A 156 13.02 -4.95 18.63
CA ARG A 156 13.67 -3.74 18.11
C ARG A 156 14.13 -3.99 16.67
N SER A 157 13.80 -3.07 15.80
CA SER A 157 14.28 -3.08 14.42
C SER A 157 15.77 -2.68 14.36
N PRO A 158 16.49 -3.03 13.29
CA PRO A 158 17.91 -2.71 13.16
C PRO A 158 18.20 -1.22 13.29
N ARG A 159 17.27 -0.36 12.83
CA ARG A 159 17.31 1.10 12.96
C ARG A 159 15.89 1.63 13.19
N SER A 160 15.74 2.93 13.49
CA SER A 160 14.45 3.59 13.67
C SER A 160 13.61 3.66 12.38
N GLY A 161 12.33 4.03 12.53
CA GLY A 161 11.46 4.40 11.42
C GLY A 161 10.93 3.25 10.60
N SER A 162 10.73 2.05 11.20
CA SER A 162 10.06 0.93 10.52
C SER A 162 8.67 1.34 10.04
N TYR A 163 8.38 1.15 8.75
CA TYR A 163 7.23 1.75 8.08
C TYR A 163 6.41 0.72 7.29
N GLY A 164 6.53 0.68 5.95
CA GLY A 164 5.82 -0.29 5.12
C GLY A 164 6.31 -1.72 5.35
N ILE A 165 5.42 -2.71 5.22
CA ILE A 165 5.73 -4.13 5.36
C ILE A 165 4.96 -4.93 4.32
N THR A 166 5.56 -6.01 3.82
CA THR A 166 4.95 -6.91 2.82
C THR A 166 5.41 -8.34 3.01
N THR A 167 4.63 -9.27 2.49
CA THR A 167 4.99 -10.69 2.37
C THR A 167 5.13 -11.05 0.90
N THR A 168 6.25 -11.69 0.52
CA THR A 168 6.47 -12.16 -0.84
C THR A 168 5.65 -13.42 -1.15
N PRO A 169 5.45 -13.78 -2.43
CA PRO A 169 4.86 -15.08 -2.80
C PRO A 169 5.65 -16.28 -2.27
N GLY A 170 6.94 -16.12 -2.00
CA GLY A 170 7.78 -17.13 -1.32
C GLY A 170 7.48 -17.31 0.16
N GLY A 171 6.83 -16.32 0.79
CA GLY A 171 6.52 -16.29 2.23
C GLY A 171 7.54 -15.51 3.06
N ASP A 172 8.51 -14.86 2.43
CA ASP A 172 9.44 -13.97 3.10
C ASP A 172 8.75 -12.67 3.50
N VAL A 173 8.99 -12.21 4.72
CA VAL A 173 8.46 -10.93 5.23
C VAL A 173 9.54 -9.86 5.19
N TRP A 174 9.21 -8.72 4.56
CA TRP A 174 10.11 -7.60 4.38
C TRP A 174 9.47 -6.29 4.82
N PHE A 175 10.25 -5.38 5.38
CA PHE A 175 9.77 -4.04 5.72
C PHE A 175 10.76 -2.95 5.30
N ALA A 176 10.24 -1.73 5.15
CA ALA A 176 11.01 -0.53 4.87
C ALA A 176 11.20 0.28 6.15
N GLY A 177 12.36 0.93 6.30
CA GLY A 177 12.70 1.81 7.42
C GLY A 177 12.96 3.22 6.95
N LEU A 178 11.94 4.09 7.01
CA LEU A 178 11.98 5.45 6.47
C LEU A 178 13.07 6.32 7.13
N ALA A 179 13.02 6.47 8.45
CA ALA A 179 13.97 7.31 9.16
C ALA A 179 15.36 6.67 9.26
N GLY A 180 15.42 5.35 9.29
CA GLY A 180 16.66 4.59 9.34
C GLY A 180 17.33 4.36 7.99
N ASP A 181 16.66 4.70 6.88
CA ASP A 181 17.14 4.59 5.50
C ASP A 181 17.59 3.17 5.12
N TYR A 182 16.65 2.20 5.17
CA TYR A 182 16.93 0.78 4.87
C TYR A 182 15.65 0.02 4.47
N ILE A 183 15.84 -1.17 3.91
CA ILE A 183 14.83 -2.23 3.97
C ILE A 183 15.38 -3.41 4.78
N ALA A 184 14.51 -4.30 5.29
CA ALA A 184 14.96 -5.45 6.04
C ALA A 184 14.10 -6.68 5.79
N LYS A 185 14.75 -7.86 5.80
CA LYS A 185 14.12 -9.16 5.80
C LYS A 185 13.97 -9.67 7.23
N ILE A 186 12.79 -10.14 7.59
CA ILE A 186 12.54 -10.77 8.89
C ILE A 186 12.74 -12.29 8.79
N ASP A 187 13.52 -12.86 9.69
CA ASP A 187 13.48 -14.28 9.98
C ASP A 187 12.21 -14.58 10.77
N THR A 188 11.24 -15.20 10.13
CA THR A 188 9.92 -15.45 10.72
C THR A 188 9.93 -16.47 11.86
N ALA A 189 11.00 -17.24 12.05
CA ALA A 189 11.16 -18.15 13.17
C ALA A 189 11.61 -17.40 14.43
N THR A 190 12.58 -16.50 14.30
CA THR A 190 13.24 -15.83 15.44
C THR A 190 12.78 -14.41 15.67
N GLY A 191 12.19 -13.76 14.66
CA GLY A 191 11.89 -12.32 14.65
C GLY A 191 13.08 -11.42 14.34
N ALA A 192 14.29 -11.96 14.13
CA ALA A 192 15.46 -11.18 13.79
C ALA A 192 15.34 -10.57 12.40
N ALA A 193 15.78 -9.31 12.23
CA ALA A 193 15.73 -8.61 10.96
C ALA A 193 17.13 -8.36 10.39
N THR A 194 17.34 -8.71 9.12
CA THR A 194 18.57 -8.48 8.37
C THR A 194 18.40 -7.27 7.47
N LEU A 195 19.26 -6.27 7.65
CA LEU A 195 19.21 -5.00 6.96
C LEU A 195 19.79 -5.09 5.55
N VAL A 196 19.19 -4.35 4.62
CA VAL A 196 19.69 -4.07 3.26
C VAL A 196 19.68 -2.56 3.04
N GLU A 197 20.81 -2.02 2.62
CA GLU A 197 20.95 -0.60 2.33
C GLU A 197 20.22 -0.23 1.02
N PRO A 198 19.62 0.96 0.92
CA PRO A 198 19.03 1.43 -0.32
C PRO A 198 20.13 1.72 -1.37
N PRO A 199 19.77 1.87 -2.65
CA PRO A 199 20.75 2.10 -3.72
C PRO A 199 21.48 3.44 -3.59
N ARG A 200 20.95 4.33 -2.79
CA ARG A 200 21.49 5.66 -2.51
C ARG A 200 21.20 6.03 -1.05
N LYS A 201 22.21 6.53 -0.35
CA LYS A 201 22.06 7.04 1.03
C LYS A 201 21.07 8.20 1.07
N GLY A 202 20.19 8.18 2.06
CA GLY A 202 19.16 9.19 2.23
C GLY A 202 17.97 9.06 1.28
N ALA A 203 17.80 7.91 0.65
CA ALA A 203 16.67 7.65 -0.25
C ALA A 203 15.32 7.71 0.46
N GLY A 204 15.26 7.31 1.72
CA GLY A 204 14.05 7.27 2.53
C GLY A 204 13.06 6.21 2.06
N PRO A 205 13.42 4.90 2.12
CA PRO A 205 12.48 3.80 1.85
C PRO A 205 11.27 3.91 2.76
N ARG A 206 10.06 4.07 2.17
CA ARG A 206 8.86 4.34 2.96
C ARG A 206 7.86 3.19 2.95
N ARG A 207 7.37 2.81 1.78
CA ARG A 207 6.47 1.67 1.59
C ARG A 207 7.17 0.63 0.74
N ILE A 208 6.77 -0.62 0.92
CA ILE A 208 7.33 -1.78 0.22
C ILE A 208 6.20 -2.72 -0.17
N TRP A 209 6.28 -3.30 -1.36
CA TRP A 209 5.36 -4.30 -1.86
C TRP A 209 6.10 -5.36 -2.66
N SER A 210 5.56 -6.58 -2.78
CA SER A 210 6.13 -7.62 -3.61
C SER A 210 5.29 -7.85 -4.86
N ASP A 211 5.95 -8.10 -6.01
CA ASP A 211 5.27 -8.61 -7.19
C ASP A 211 5.12 -10.14 -7.16
N SER A 212 4.50 -10.73 -8.20
CA SER A 212 4.27 -12.16 -8.30
C SER A 212 5.56 -12.99 -8.43
N HIS A 213 6.67 -12.37 -8.82
CA HIS A 213 7.99 -12.96 -8.97
C HIS A 213 8.86 -12.86 -7.71
N GLY A 214 8.36 -12.19 -6.66
CA GLY A 214 9.08 -11.99 -5.41
C GLY A 214 10.08 -10.83 -5.44
N MET A 215 10.07 -10.01 -6.49
CA MET A 215 10.81 -8.74 -6.47
C MET A 215 10.13 -7.79 -5.48
N LEU A 216 10.92 -6.94 -4.85
CA LEU A 216 10.42 -5.96 -3.91
C LEU A 216 10.42 -4.57 -4.55
N TRP A 217 9.26 -3.94 -4.53
CA TRP A 217 9.06 -2.57 -4.99
C TRP A 217 8.98 -1.63 -3.79
N VAL A 218 9.76 -0.56 -3.82
CA VAL A 218 9.94 0.35 -2.69
C VAL A 218 9.74 1.79 -3.13
N SER A 219 8.91 2.55 -2.42
CA SER A 219 8.79 4.00 -2.64
C SER A 219 9.89 4.74 -1.89
N PHE A 220 10.50 5.73 -2.53
CA PHE A 220 11.54 6.57 -1.94
C PHE A 220 10.99 7.97 -1.63
N TRP A 221 10.72 8.23 -0.35
CA TRP A 221 10.13 9.51 0.07
C TRP A 221 11.08 10.70 -0.14
N ASN A 222 12.34 10.55 0.25
CA ASN A 222 13.28 11.67 0.24
C ASN A 222 13.87 11.91 -1.15
N SER A 223 14.26 10.84 -1.87
CA SER A 223 14.90 10.96 -3.18
C SER A 223 13.95 10.93 -4.36
N GLY A 224 12.66 10.65 -4.10
CA GLY A 224 11.67 10.39 -5.16
C GLY A 224 11.91 9.06 -5.89
N GLY A 225 10.94 8.66 -6.70
CA GLY A 225 11.03 7.44 -7.50
C GLY A 225 10.59 6.17 -6.78
N ILE A 226 10.67 5.07 -7.52
CA ILE A 226 10.44 3.71 -7.03
C ILE A 226 11.69 2.87 -7.29
N GLY A 227 12.03 2.00 -6.32
CA GLY A 227 13.11 1.04 -6.45
C GLY A 227 12.57 -0.37 -6.58
N ARG A 228 13.16 -1.16 -7.48
CA ARG A 228 12.98 -2.61 -7.54
C ARG A 228 14.22 -3.28 -6.96
N TYR A 229 14.03 -4.07 -5.92
CA TYR A 229 15.08 -4.88 -5.31
C TYR A 229 14.87 -6.35 -5.67
N ASP A 230 15.94 -6.98 -6.16
CA ASP A 230 16.00 -8.42 -6.38
C ASP A 230 16.67 -9.07 -5.17
N PRO A 231 15.93 -9.85 -4.34
CA PRO A 231 16.51 -10.49 -3.17
C PRO A 231 17.52 -11.58 -3.47
N ALA A 232 17.42 -12.24 -4.64
CA ALA A 232 18.34 -13.30 -5.06
C ALA A 232 19.66 -12.72 -5.57
N ALA A 233 19.58 -11.73 -6.46
CA ALA A 233 20.75 -11.04 -7.01
C ALA A 233 21.33 -9.98 -6.06
N LYS A 234 20.59 -9.61 -4.99
CA LYS A 234 20.93 -8.53 -4.05
C LYS A 234 21.22 -7.20 -4.76
N SER A 235 20.43 -6.88 -5.76
CA SER A 235 20.65 -5.73 -6.64
C SER A 235 19.40 -4.84 -6.71
N TRP A 236 19.66 -3.55 -6.96
CA TRP A 236 18.64 -2.53 -7.12
C TRP A 236 18.56 -2.03 -8.55
N LYS A 237 17.33 -1.73 -9.00
CA LYS A 237 17.05 -0.87 -10.15
C LYS A 237 16.12 0.24 -9.71
N VAL A 238 16.39 1.49 -10.10
CA VAL A 238 15.62 2.67 -9.67
C VAL A 238 15.00 3.34 -10.87
N TYR A 239 13.75 3.77 -10.71
CA TYR A 239 12.96 4.47 -11.72
C TYR A 239 12.52 5.82 -11.15
N ALA A 240 12.89 6.90 -11.83
CA ALA A 240 12.52 8.26 -11.44
C ALA A 240 11.04 8.53 -11.71
N MET A 241 10.38 9.28 -10.83
CA MET A 241 9.04 9.78 -11.12
C MET A 241 9.05 10.74 -12.31
N PRO A 242 7.97 10.82 -13.10
CA PRO A 242 7.93 11.67 -14.31
C PRO A 242 8.20 13.15 -14.06
N LYS A 243 7.84 13.67 -12.89
CA LYS A 243 7.93 15.11 -12.58
C LYS A 243 8.53 15.42 -11.21
N SER A 244 8.58 14.46 -10.29
CA SER A 244 8.92 14.72 -8.89
C SER A 244 10.26 14.11 -8.50
N THR A 245 11.02 14.86 -7.70
CA THR A 245 12.33 14.44 -7.17
C THR A 245 12.28 14.02 -5.71
N SER A 246 11.09 14.04 -5.09
CA SER A 246 10.80 13.59 -3.73
C SER A 246 9.30 13.39 -3.55
N GLY A 247 8.87 12.91 -2.38
CA GLY A 247 7.45 12.81 -2.05
C GLY A 247 6.73 11.58 -2.63
N THR A 248 7.46 10.53 -3.03
CA THR A 248 6.85 9.24 -3.38
C THR A 248 6.45 8.53 -2.11
N TYR A 249 5.14 8.54 -1.79
CA TYR A 249 4.65 8.03 -0.50
C TYR A 249 4.40 6.53 -0.52
N ALA A 250 3.45 6.07 -1.33
CA ALA A 250 3.01 4.68 -1.38
C ALA A 250 3.61 3.93 -2.58
N VAL A 251 3.65 2.62 -2.45
CA VAL A 251 3.80 1.68 -3.55
C VAL A 251 2.84 0.51 -3.33
N TYR A 252 2.22 0.04 -4.39
CA TYR A 252 1.35 -1.13 -4.46
C TYR A 252 1.61 -1.84 -5.79
N VAL A 253 1.55 -3.17 -5.82
CA VAL A 253 1.64 -3.96 -7.05
C VAL A 253 0.30 -4.67 -7.25
N ASP A 254 -0.28 -4.53 -8.43
CA ASP A 254 -1.57 -5.13 -8.76
C ASP A 254 -1.44 -6.59 -9.28
N ASP A 255 -2.57 -7.22 -9.56
CA ASP A 255 -2.65 -8.60 -10.06
C ASP A 255 -2.09 -8.81 -11.48
N LYS A 256 -1.68 -7.74 -12.16
CA LYS A 256 -0.97 -7.74 -13.45
C LYS A 256 0.50 -7.33 -13.31
N ASP A 257 1.03 -7.35 -12.11
CA ASP A 257 2.39 -6.92 -11.76
C ASP A 257 2.72 -5.46 -12.14
N ARG A 258 1.71 -4.60 -12.35
CA ARG A 258 1.94 -3.18 -12.55
C ARG A 258 2.12 -2.49 -11.20
N VAL A 259 3.04 -1.55 -11.16
CA VAL A 259 3.43 -0.88 -9.93
C VAL A 259 2.74 0.47 -9.83
N TRP A 260 2.00 0.67 -8.77
CA TRP A 260 1.30 1.92 -8.49
C TRP A 260 2.02 2.67 -7.38
N ALA A 261 2.20 3.97 -7.57
CA ALA A 261 2.85 4.83 -6.59
C ALA A 261 2.11 6.15 -6.44
N THR A 262 2.14 6.73 -5.24
CA THR A 262 1.59 8.06 -5.02
C THR A 262 2.68 9.10 -5.08
N ASP A 263 2.47 10.13 -5.87
CA ASP A 263 3.38 11.25 -6.07
C ASP A 263 2.75 12.52 -5.46
N TRP A 264 3.16 12.84 -4.23
CA TRP A 264 2.56 13.95 -3.50
C TRP A 264 2.91 15.31 -4.06
N LEU A 265 4.13 15.49 -4.60
CA LEU A 265 4.53 16.77 -5.21
C LEU A 265 3.79 17.01 -6.53
N ALA A 266 3.58 15.98 -7.33
CA ALA A 266 2.79 16.06 -8.54
C ALA A 266 1.27 16.04 -8.27
N ASN A 267 0.84 15.74 -7.04
CA ASN A 267 -0.57 15.56 -6.65
C ASN A 267 -1.28 14.51 -7.52
N ALA A 268 -0.63 13.36 -7.72
CA ALA A 268 -1.04 12.33 -8.67
C ALA A 268 -0.81 10.91 -8.15
N ILE A 269 -1.52 9.96 -8.75
CA ILE A 269 -1.20 8.54 -8.72
C ILE A 269 -0.46 8.20 -10.01
N GLN A 270 0.63 7.45 -9.91
CA GLN A 270 1.42 6.97 -11.03
C GLN A 270 1.24 5.46 -11.16
N ARG A 271 0.97 4.95 -12.36
CA ARG A 271 1.06 3.55 -12.70
C ARG A 271 2.30 3.32 -13.54
N PHE A 272 3.19 2.48 -13.08
CA PHE A 272 4.40 2.06 -13.79
C PHE A 272 4.21 0.66 -14.34
N ASP A 273 4.52 0.49 -15.60
CA ASP A 273 4.55 -0.79 -16.29
C ASP A 273 6.00 -1.30 -16.33
N PRO A 274 6.33 -2.40 -15.63
CA PRO A 274 7.68 -2.93 -15.58
C PRO A 274 8.21 -3.50 -16.92
N GLU A 275 7.32 -3.90 -17.84
CA GLU A 275 7.71 -4.45 -19.15
C GLU A 275 8.16 -3.34 -20.10
N THR A 276 7.43 -2.24 -20.14
CA THR A 276 7.73 -1.10 -21.01
C THR A 276 8.53 0.00 -20.32
N GLU A 277 8.73 -0.11 -19.01
CA GLU A 277 9.37 0.88 -18.14
C GLU A 277 8.74 2.28 -18.26
N SER A 278 7.45 2.36 -18.50
CA SER A 278 6.72 3.60 -18.73
C SER A 278 5.71 3.92 -17.62
N PHE A 279 5.49 5.22 -17.41
CA PHE A 279 4.52 5.72 -16.45
C PHE A 279 3.24 6.20 -17.11
N THR A 280 2.10 5.90 -16.50
CA THR A 280 0.80 6.54 -16.76
C THR A 280 0.41 7.37 -15.54
N THR A 281 0.11 8.66 -15.74
CA THR A 281 -0.22 9.59 -14.66
C THR A 281 -1.73 9.78 -14.53
N PHE A 282 -2.26 9.63 -13.32
CA PHE A 282 -3.63 9.94 -12.93
C PHE A 282 -3.61 11.16 -12.01
N GLN A 283 -3.82 12.33 -12.60
CA GLN A 283 -3.81 13.60 -11.88
C GLN A 283 -5.06 13.71 -11.00
N SER A 284 -4.91 14.05 -9.70
CA SER A 284 -6.07 14.36 -8.88
C SER A 284 -6.77 15.64 -9.38
N ASP A 285 -8.09 15.62 -9.37
CA ASP A 285 -8.95 16.75 -9.78
C ASP A 285 -8.96 17.89 -8.73
N LYS A 286 -8.52 17.61 -7.49
CA LYS A 286 -8.37 18.58 -6.41
C LYS A 286 -6.94 18.66 -5.94
N ARG A 287 -6.48 19.87 -5.59
CA ARG A 287 -5.15 20.07 -5.00
C ARG A 287 -5.07 19.47 -3.59
N GLY A 288 -3.86 19.12 -3.19
CA GLY A 288 -3.58 18.63 -1.83
C GLY A 288 -4.23 17.29 -1.51
N ALA A 289 -4.41 16.42 -2.50
CA ALA A 289 -5.02 15.11 -2.34
C ALA A 289 -4.33 14.27 -1.26
N SER A 290 -3.00 14.30 -1.22
CA SER A 290 -2.19 13.57 -0.24
C SER A 290 -2.62 12.11 -0.13
N VAL A 291 -2.73 11.42 -1.29
CA VAL A 291 -3.10 10.00 -1.33
C VAL A 291 -2.06 9.20 -0.56
N ARG A 292 -2.52 8.51 0.49
CA ARG A 292 -1.66 7.72 1.36
C ARG A 292 -1.51 6.28 0.85
N GLN A 293 -1.58 5.27 1.70
CA GLN A 293 -1.43 3.90 1.22
C GLN A 293 -2.60 3.51 0.32
N MET A 294 -2.24 2.85 -0.77
CA MET A 294 -3.16 2.27 -1.73
C MET A 294 -3.23 0.76 -1.55
N ASN A 295 -4.36 0.18 -1.91
CA ASN A 295 -4.57 -1.24 -2.02
C ASN A 295 -5.61 -1.51 -3.12
N GLY A 296 -5.61 -2.71 -3.68
CA GLY A 296 -6.49 -3.05 -4.80
C GLY A 296 -7.13 -4.41 -4.70
N ARG A 297 -8.00 -4.66 -5.66
CA ARG A 297 -8.54 -5.95 -6.03
C ARG A 297 -8.56 -6.02 -7.56
N PRO A 298 -8.75 -7.19 -8.20
CA PRO A 298 -8.69 -7.30 -9.66
C PRO A 298 -9.51 -6.21 -10.38
N GLY A 299 -8.83 -5.43 -11.24
CA GLY A 299 -9.44 -4.33 -12.00
C GLY A 299 -9.65 -3.01 -11.24
N GLU A 300 -9.32 -2.92 -9.96
CA GLU A 300 -9.50 -1.71 -9.16
C GLU A 300 -8.29 -1.40 -8.26
N LEU A 301 -7.85 -0.16 -8.26
CA LEU A 301 -6.94 0.42 -7.29
C LEU A 301 -7.69 1.45 -6.45
N TRP A 302 -7.62 1.33 -5.14
CA TRP A 302 -8.21 2.27 -4.19
C TRP A 302 -7.14 3.04 -3.41
N GLY A 303 -7.45 4.27 -3.02
CA GLY A 303 -6.62 5.11 -2.16
C GLY A 303 -7.43 6.07 -1.32
N GLY A 304 -6.89 6.46 -0.17
CA GLY A 304 -7.44 7.51 0.70
C GLY A 304 -6.81 8.87 0.37
N GLU A 305 -7.59 9.82 -0.15
CA GLU A 305 -7.16 11.22 -0.25
C GLU A 305 -7.36 11.93 1.08
N SER A 306 -6.35 11.83 1.97
CA SER A 306 -6.46 12.37 3.33
C SER A 306 -6.60 13.89 3.36
N GLY A 307 -6.06 14.61 2.38
CA GLY A 307 -6.18 16.06 2.30
C GLY A 307 -7.56 16.57 1.85
N ASN A 308 -8.40 15.70 1.30
CA ASN A 308 -9.71 16.08 0.74
C ASN A 308 -10.88 15.29 1.34
N ASP A 309 -10.64 14.46 2.37
CA ASP A 309 -11.64 13.54 2.95
C ASP A 309 -12.39 12.72 1.89
N ARG A 310 -11.63 12.07 0.96
CA ARG A 310 -12.22 11.30 -0.13
C ARG A 310 -11.55 9.94 -0.28
N LEU A 311 -12.27 9.00 -0.86
CA LEU A 311 -11.67 7.83 -1.50
C LEU A 311 -11.50 8.10 -2.98
N VAL A 312 -10.39 7.65 -3.55
CA VAL A 312 -10.15 7.60 -4.99
C VAL A 312 -10.10 6.15 -5.44
N VAL A 313 -10.67 5.87 -6.61
CA VAL A 313 -10.53 4.59 -7.30
C VAL A 313 -10.11 4.81 -8.73
N VAL A 314 -9.14 4.03 -9.19
CA VAL A 314 -8.79 3.89 -10.61
C VAL A 314 -9.25 2.52 -11.06
N ARG A 315 -10.04 2.47 -12.14
CA ARG A 315 -10.50 1.23 -12.77
C ARG A 315 -9.84 1.05 -14.12
N ASP A 316 -9.50 -0.20 -14.41
CA ASP A 316 -8.80 -0.59 -15.64
C ASP A 316 -9.74 -1.34 -16.58
#